data_b639ced90fcd3131d0c8f625bf6dac59
#
_entry.id   b639ced90fcd3131d0c8f625bf6dac59
#
_cell.length_a   1.000
_cell.length_b   1.000
_cell.length_c   1.000
_cell.angle_alpha   90.00
_cell.angle_beta   90.00
_cell.angle_gamma   90.00
#
_symmetry.space_group_name_H-M   'P 1'
#
loop_
_entity.id
_entity.type
_entity.pdbx_description
1 polymer ?
#
loop_
_entity_poly.entity_id
_entity_poly.type
_entity_poly.pdbx_seq_one_letter_code
_entity_poly.pdbx_strand_id
1 'polypeptide(L)'
;MTDIAVLVHGAGSCPATAALLLGPAVPDGVTPVAVTARADVESVVDVVDAAAHGCRVVLVAGISLGAHAAALWAVRGGRADSLLLAMPAWTGAPDPVAALTGRSADEIARRGRAAVLAEISAAAEGDWVVEELRRGWETYDDDALVAALRAAAGSTGPTRTELAAIRTPTAVVALADDPLHPESVARTWSAAIPGAALGIVGRHEPATDRGALGRTGRTLLRGA
;
A
#
# COMPACT_ATOMS: atom_id res chain seq x y z
N MET A 1 -7.20 25.99 6.91
CA MET A 1 -7.25 24.51 6.92
C MET A 1 -5.97 24.07 6.22
N THR A 2 -5.22 23.14 6.80
CA THR A 2 -3.93 22.67 6.25
C THR A 2 -4.19 21.68 5.14
N ASP A 3 -3.49 21.86 4.01
CA ASP A 3 -3.50 20.91 2.89
C ASP A 3 -2.54 19.77 3.21
N ILE A 4 -3.05 18.53 3.21
CA ILE A 4 -2.26 17.34 3.53
C ILE A 4 -2.35 16.25 2.45
N ALA A 5 -1.32 15.41 2.42
CA ALA A 5 -1.33 14.13 1.71
C ALA A 5 -1.12 12.99 2.71
N VAL A 6 -2.07 12.07 2.81
CA VAL A 6 -1.97 10.92 3.70
C VAL A 6 -1.29 9.78 2.96
N LEU A 7 -0.19 9.26 3.52
CA LEU A 7 0.61 8.17 2.95
C LEU A 7 0.49 6.93 3.84
N VAL A 8 0.04 5.81 3.25
CA VAL A 8 -0.30 4.59 3.99
C VAL A 8 0.56 3.42 3.51
N HIS A 9 1.35 2.85 4.41
CA HIS A 9 2.22 1.71 4.10
C HIS A 9 1.46 0.37 4.07
N GLY A 10 2.10 -0.67 3.55
CA GLY A 10 1.60 -2.04 3.52
C GLY A 10 1.82 -2.80 4.83
N ALA A 11 1.31 -4.04 4.90
CA ALA A 11 1.50 -4.93 6.03
C ALA A 11 2.99 -5.22 6.29
N GLY A 12 3.40 -5.24 7.55
CA GLY A 12 4.79 -5.46 7.93
C GLY A 12 5.78 -4.36 7.52
N SER A 13 5.28 -3.23 7.00
CA SER A 13 6.07 -2.09 6.58
C SER A 13 6.02 -0.94 7.60
N CYS A 14 6.49 0.26 7.25
CA CYS A 14 6.53 1.40 8.16
C CYS A 14 6.24 2.73 7.43
N PRO A 15 5.92 3.82 8.18
CA PRO A 15 5.68 5.14 7.60
C PRO A 15 6.84 5.68 6.74
N ALA A 16 8.08 5.36 7.11
CA ALA A 16 9.26 5.79 6.35
C ALA A 16 9.28 5.18 4.94
N THR A 17 8.88 3.91 4.79
CA THR A 17 8.74 3.25 3.48
C THR A 17 7.63 3.91 2.65
N ALA A 18 6.46 4.20 3.24
CA ALA A 18 5.41 4.92 2.53
C ALA A 18 5.88 6.30 2.05
N ALA A 19 6.58 7.06 2.89
CA ALA A 19 7.13 8.35 2.52
C ALA A 19 8.16 8.25 1.38
N LEU A 20 9.01 7.23 1.40
CA LEU A 20 10.03 6.99 0.38
C LEU A 20 9.42 6.61 -0.97
N LEU A 21 8.48 5.65 -0.98
CA LEU A 21 7.91 5.11 -2.21
C LEU A 21 6.82 6.01 -2.81
N LEU A 22 5.99 6.63 -1.96
CA LEU A 22 4.81 7.39 -2.37
C LEU A 22 4.98 8.91 -2.27
N GLY A 23 5.95 9.39 -1.48
CA GLY A 23 6.22 10.82 -1.27
C GLY A 23 6.35 11.65 -2.57
N PRO A 24 6.99 11.14 -3.64
CA PRO A 24 7.04 11.85 -4.92
C PRO A 24 5.67 12.10 -5.60
N ALA A 25 4.60 11.44 -5.15
CA ALA A 25 3.25 11.73 -5.60
C ALA A 25 2.67 13.01 -4.97
N VAL A 26 3.18 13.43 -3.81
CA VAL A 26 2.68 14.58 -3.05
C VAL A 26 2.87 15.86 -3.86
N PRO A 27 1.83 16.68 -4.08
CA PRO A 27 1.97 17.97 -4.75
C PRO A 27 2.84 18.94 -3.95
N ASP A 28 3.46 19.87 -4.65
CA ASP A 28 4.29 20.90 -4.04
C ASP A 28 3.45 21.78 -3.09
N GLY A 29 3.95 22.09 -1.92
CA GLY A 29 3.25 22.87 -0.90
C GLY A 29 2.23 22.11 -0.03
N VAL A 30 2.02 20.82 -0.31
CA VAL A 30 1.15 19.92 0.48
C VAL A 30 2.00 19.20 1.54
N THR A 31 1.50 19.14 2.77
CA THR A 31 2.20 18.48 3.89
C THR A 31 2.00 16.96 3.83
N PRO A 32 3.05 16.13 3.68
CA PRO A 32 2.92 14.69 3.74
C PRO A 32 2.73 14.22 5.20
N VAL A 33 1.75 13.34 5.41
CA VAL A 33 1.44 12.68 6.68
C VAL A 33 1.51 11.17 6.46
N ALA A 34 2.64 10.57 6.81
CA ALA A 34 2.80 9.12 6.75
C ALA A 34 2.25 8.48 8.02
N VAL A 35 1.21 7.66 7.88
CA VAL A 35 0.50 7.05 9.01
C VAL A 35 0.99 5.64 9.31
N THR A 36 0.84 5.20 10.57
CA THR A 36 1.20 3.84 10.99
C THR A 36 0.02 2.90 10.77
N ALA A 37 0.21 1.88 9.92
CA ALA A 37 -0.78 0.87 9.53
C ALA A 37 -0.33 -0.51 10.06
N ARG A 38 -0.67 -0.87 11.31
CA ARG A 38 -0.18 -2.08 12.00
C ARG A 38 -1.28 -3.07 12.40
N ALA A 39 -2.41 -3.06 11.69
CA ALA A 39 -3.55 -3.89 12.01
C ALA A 39 -4.23 -4.41 10.74
N ASP A 40 -5.47 -4.88 10.88
CA ASP A 40 -6.33 -5.20 9.75
C ASP A 40 -6.72 -3.93 8.95
N VAL A 41 -7.27 -4.16 7.76
CA VAL A 41 -7.61 -3.06 6.85
C VAL A 41 -8.62 -2.09 7.45
N GLU A 42 -9.57 -2.55 8.27
CA GLU A 42 -10.58 -1.72 8.90
C GLU A 42 -9.95 -0.72 9.87
N SER A 43 -9.09 -1.21 10.76
CA SER A 43 -8.33 -0.35 11.68
C SER A 43 -7.44 0.66 10.94
N VAL A 44 -6.91 0.30 9.76
CA VAL A 44 -6.13 1.23 8.94
C VAL A 44 -7.01 2.29 8.31
N VAL A 45 -8.26 1.97 7.92
CA VAL A 45 -9.24 2.98 7.46
C VAL A 45 -9.49 4.02 8.55
N ASP A 46 -9.67 3.59 9.80
CA ASP A 46 -9.87 4.52 10.94
C ASP A 46 -8.66 5.43 11.15
N VAL A 47 -7.44 4.92 10.97
CA VAL A 47 -6.21 5.73 11.04
C VAL A 47 -6.14 6.77 9.92
N VAL A 48 -6.57 6.43 8.71
CA VAL A 48 -6.65 7.39 7.58
C VAL A 48 -7.69 8.47 7.89
N ASP A 49 -8.85 8.08 8.41
CA ASP A 49 -9.93 9.02 8.77
C ASP A 49 -9.49 9.99 9.87
N ALA A 50 -8.83 9.48 10.91
CA ALA A 50 -8.27 10.31 11.97
C ALA A 50 -7.22 11.30 11.45
N ALA A 51 -6.34 10.89 10.54
CA ALA A 51 -5.33 11.77 9.94
C ALA A 51 -5.96 12.84 9.03
N ALA A 52 -7.07 12.53 8.38
CA ALA A 52 -7.82 13.44 7.52
C ALA A 52 -8.63 14.49 8.31
N HIS A 53 -8.90 14.23 9.59
CA HIS A 53 -9.81 15.04 10.40
C HIS A 53 -9.34 16.51 10.51
N GLY A 54 -10.24 17.44 10.17
CA GLY A 54 -9.95 18.88 10.25
C GLY A 54 -8.99 19.43 9.19
N CYS A 55 -8.56 18.60 8.23
CA CYS A 55 -7.66 18.98 7.14
C CYS A 55 -8.38 18.99 5.78
N ARG A 56 -7.78 19.66 4.79
CA ARG A 56 -8.10 19.41 3.39
C ARG A 56 -7.17 18.32 2.87
N VAL A 57 -7.73 17.18 2.51
CA VAL A 57 -6.94 16.07 1.97
C VAL A 57 -6.80 16.23 0.46
N VAL A 58 -5.59 16.51 -0.01
CA VAL A 58 -5.27 16.67 -1.43
C VAL A 58 -4.99 15.31 -2.07
N LEU A 59 -4.36 14.40 -1.33
CA LEU A 59 -4.01 13.08 -1.80
C LEU A 59 -4.14 12.05 -0.66
N VAL A 60 -4.74 10.90 -0.95
CA VAL A 60 -4.50 9.68 -0.15
C VAL A 60 -3.74 8.70 -1.03
N ALA A 61 -2.54 8.33 -0.62
CA ALA A 61 -1.70 7.38 -1.32
C ALA A 61 -1.44 6.16 -0.44
N GLY A 62 -1.79 4.98 -0.94
CA GLY A 62 -1.58 3.73 -0.21
C GLY A 62 -0.85 2.69 -1.05
N ILE A 63 -0.07 1.83 -0.38
CA ILE A 63 0.61 0.69 -1.00
C ILE A 63 0.17 -0.61 -0.35
N SER A 64 -0.14 -1.65 -1.15
CA SER A 64 -0.56 -2.96 -0.67
C SER A 64 -1.80 -2.87 0.24
N LEU A 65 -1.74 -3.30 1.50
CA LEU A 65 -2.82 -3.11 2.48
C LEU A 65 -3.23 -1.64 2.62
N GLY A 66 -2.27 -0.71 2.53
CA GLY A 66 -2.56 0.72 2.52
C GLY A 66 -3.39 1.16 1.31
N ALA A 67 -3.22 0.53 0.14
CA ALA A 67 -4.07 0.78 -1.01
C ALA A 67 -5.51 0.29 -0.79
N HIS A 68 -5.66 -0.88 -0.13
CA HIS A 68 -6.98 -1.38 0.26
C HIS A 68 -7.69 -0.41 1.22
N ALA A 69 -7.00 0.05 2.25
CA ALA A 69 -7.54 1.00 3.21
C ALA A 69 -7.90 2.35 2.56
N ALA A 70 -7.05 2.89 1.70
CA ALA A 70 -7.31 4.14 0.98
C ALA A 70 -8.56 4.04 0.08
N ALA A 71 -8.73 2.91 -0.63
CA ALA A 71 -9.90 2.66 -1.45
C ALA A 71 -11.18 2.53 -0.59
N LEU A 72 -11.15 1.74 0.48
CA LEU A 72 -12.29 1.56 1.38
C LEU A 72 -12.66 2.87 2.10
N TRP A 73 -11.68 3.66 2.52
CA TRP A 73 -11.91 4.98 3.11
C TRP A 73 -12.69 5.89 2.14
N ALA A 74 -12.26 5.93 0.87
CA ALA A 74 -12.96 6.73 -0.16
C ALA A 74 -14.40 6.23 -0.41
N VAL A 75 -14.60 4.90 -0.46
CA VAL A 75 -15.94 4.29 -0.61
C VAL A 75 -16.87 4.66 0.54
N ARG A 76 -16.34 4.80 1.75
CA ARG A 76 -17.11 5.17 2.97
C ARG A 76 -17.37 6.66 3.13
N GLY A 77 -17.07 7.44 2.11
CA GLY A 77 -17.34 8.88 2.09
C GLY A 77 -16.17 9.76 2.48
N GLY A 78 -14.98 9.19 2.64
CA GLY A 78 -13.73 9.93 2.76
C GLY A 78 -13.52 10.83 1.54
N ARG A 79 -13.09 12.07 1.75
CA ARG A 79 -12.94 13.08 0.70
C ARG A 79 -11.48 13.45 0.50
N ALA A 80 -10.98 13.25 -0.70
CA ALA A 80 -9.68 13.70 -1.16
C ALA A 80 -9.81 14.24 -2.59
N ASP A 81 -8.87 15.10 -2.99
CA ASP A 81 -8.84 15.59 -4.38
C ASP A 81 -8.37 14.46 -5.33
N SER A 82 -7.54 13.52 -4.84
CA SER A 82 -7.05 12.38 -5.62
C SER A 82 -6.67 11.18 -4.77
N LEU A 83 -6.61 10.00 -5.41
CA LEU A 83 -6.14 8.73 -4.82
C LEU A 83 -4.98 8.16 -5.65
N LEU A 84 -3.96 7.64 -4.95
CA LEU A 84 -2.94 6.78 -5.52
C LEU A 84 -2.98 5.41 -4.85
N LEU A 85 -3.37 4.39 -5.61
CA LEU A 85 -3.52 3.01 -5.14
C LEU A 85 -2.40 2.16 -5.74
N ALA A 86 -1.29 2.03 -5.01
CA ALA A 86 -0.11 1.32 -5.48
C ALA A 86 -0.13 -0.15 -5.04
N MET A 87 0.18 -1.05 -5.97
CA MET A 87 0.37 -2.47 -5.71
C MET A 87 -0.77 -3.10 -4.90
N PRO A 88 -2.06 -2.98 -5.32
CA PRO A 88 -3.15 -3.67 -4.64
C PRO A 88 -2.95 -5.19 -4.72
N ALA A 89 -3.17 -5.91 -3.60
CA ALA A 89 -2.79 -7.31 -3.49
C ALA A 89 -3.92 -8.28 -3.88
N TRP A 90 -5.20 -7.94 -3.60
CA TRP A 90 -6.38 -8.73 -3.99
C TRP A 90 -7.64 -7.87 -4.10
N THR A 91 -8.76 -8.47 -4.52
CA THR A 91 -10.07 -7.83 -4.63
C THR A 91 -11.10 -8.65 -3.87
N GLY A 92 -11.81 -8.06 -2.93
CA GLY A 92 -12.80 -8.75 -2.09
C GLY A 92 -12.16 -9.68 -1.07
N ALA A 93 -12.60 -10.93 -1.00
CA ALA A 93 -12.10 -11.92 -0.06
C ALA A 93 -10.58 -12.15 -0.21
N PRO A 94 -9.87 -12.45 0.91
CA PRO A 94 -8.47 -12.84 0.85
C PRO A 94 -8.24 -14.00 -0.14
N ASP A 95 -7.22 -13.90 -0.95
CA ASP A 95 -6.88 -14.87 -1.99
C ASP A 95 -5.56 -15.63 -1.69
N PRO A 96 -5.00 -16.42 -2.61
CA PRO A 96 -3.74 -17.11 -2.41
C PRO A 96 -2.56 -16.21 -2.02
N VAL A 97 -2.57 -14.91 -2.41
CA VAL A 97 -1.54 -13.95 -2.01
C VAL A 97 -1.62 -13.65 -0.51
N ALA A 98 -2.82 -13.48 0.03
CA ALA A 98 -3.03 -13.34 1.47
C ALA A 98 -2.49 -14.55 2.24
N ALA A 99 -2.64 -15.76 1.69
CA ALA A 99 -2.08 -16.98 2.29
C ALA A 99 -0.54 -16.96 2.34
N LEU A 100 0.16 -16.30 1.41
CA LEU A 100 1.62 -16.11 1.47
C LEU A 100 1.99 -15.23 2.67
N THR A 101 1.27 -14.14 2.88
CA THR A 101 1.47 -13.26 4.04
C THR A 101 1.24 -14.00 5.36
N GLY A 102 0.18 -14.81 5.42
CA GLY A 102 -0.11 -15.66 6.59
C GLY A 102 1.00 -16.67 6.88
N ARG A 103 1.54 -17.35 5.85
CA ARG A 103 2.68 -18.26 6.00
C ARG A 103 3.94 -17.54 6.52
N SER A 104 4.22 -16.33 6.03
CA SER A 104 5.33 -15.54 6.56
C SER A 104 5.16 -15.27 8.05
N ALA A 105 3.95 -14.95 8.51
CA ALA A 105 3.66 -14.78 9.93
C ALA A 105 3.91 -16.06 10.72
N ASP A 106 3.51 -17.22 10.23
CA ASP A 106 3.71 -18.50 10.89
C ASP A 106 5.20 -18.89 10.95
N GLU A 107 5.97 -18.60 9.90
CA GLU A 107 7.43 -18.80 9.90
C GLU A 107 8.12 -17.88 10.93
N ILE A 108 7.72 -16.61 11.00
CA ILE A 108 8.27 -15.68 12.00
C ILE A 108 7.93 -16.14 13.42
N ALA A 109 6.69 -16.58 13.67
CA ALA A 109 6.29 -17.10 14.98
C ALA A 109 7.10 -18.33 15.42
N ARG A 110 7.53 -19.16 14.46
CA ARG A 110 8.33 -20.38 14.77
C ARG A 110 9.82 -20.10 14.90
N ARG A 111 10.39 -19.19 14.13
CA ARG A 111 11.83 -19.07 13.92
C ARG A 111 12.38 -17.68 14.28
N GLY A 112 11.51 -16.72 14.55
CA GLY A 112 11.85 -15.31 14.70
C GLY A 112 12.07 -14.60 13.35
N ARG A 113 11.78 -13.32 13.32
CA ARG A 113 11.89 -12.47 12.10
C ARG A 113 13.30 -12.42 11.51
N ALA A 114 14.34 -12.45 12.37
CA ALA A 114 15.72 -12.37 11.90
C ALA A 114 16.11 -13.58 11.04
N ALA A 115 15.70 -14.79 11.44
CA ALA A 115 15.98 -16.01 10.68
C ALA A 115 15.22 -16.05 9.36
N VAL A 116 13.95 -15.63 9.35
CA VAL A 116 13.13 -15.58 8.14
C VAL A 116 13.67 -14.53 7.17
N LEU A 117 14.03 -13.33 7.67
CA LEU A 117 14.59 -12.27 6.85
C LEU A 117 15.95 -12.68 6.24
N ALA A 118 16.80 -13.39 7.00
CA ALA A 118 18.06 -13.89 6.48
C ALA A 118 17.86 -14.86 5.31
N GLU A 119 16.87 -15.76 5.40
CA GLU A 119 16.52 -16.69 4.34
C GLU A 119 16.00 -15.97 3.09
N ILE A 120 15.08 -14.99 3.27
CA ILE A 120 14.58 -14.17 2.16
C ILE A 120 15.73 -13.40 1.50
N SER A 121 16.63 -12.83 2.29
CA SER A 121 17.80 -12.09 1.79
C SER A 121 18.75 -12.96 0.98
N ALA A 122 18.98 -14.20 1.41
CA ALA A 122 19.80 -15.16 0.68
C ALA A 122 19.17 -15.63 -0.63
N ALA A 123 17.83 -15.74 -0.66
CA ALA A 123 17.10 -16.17 -1.87
C ALA A 123 16.94 -15.05 -2.91
N ALA A 124 17.00 -13.78 -2.49
CA ALA A 124 16.75 -12.60 -3.32
C ALA A 124 17.83 -11.52 -3.10
N GLU A 125 19.10 -11.92 -3.20
CA GLU A 125 20.24 -11.03 -3.01
C GLU A 125 20.17 -9.85 -4.00
N GLY A 126 20.29 -8.64 -3.46
CA GLY A 126 20.22 -7.40 -4.24
C GLY A 126 18.80 -6.95 -4.62
N ASP A 127 17.75 -7.67 -4.26
CA ASP A 127 16.38 -7.21 -4.47
C ASP A 127 16.05 -6.07 -3.48
N TRP A 128 15.64 -4.93 -4.04
CA TRP A 128 15.26 -3.75 -3.26
C TRP A 128 14.12 -4.02 -2.25
N VAL A 129 13.25 -4.99 -2.54
CA VAL A 129 12.16 -5.39 -1.66
C VAL A 129 12.68 -5.93 -0.34
N VAL A 130 13.80 -6.66 -0.35
CA VAL A 130 14.43 -7.20 0.87
C VAL A 130 14.85 -6.08 1.80
N GLU A 131 15.40 -4.98 1.26
CA GLU A 131 15.76 -3.82 2.07
C GLU A 131 14.54 -3.14 2.69
N GLU A 132 13.44 -3.03 1.93
CA GLU A 132 12.19 -2.46 2.44
C GLU A 132 11.53 -3.36 3.50
N LEU A 133 11.58 -4.70 3.31
CA LEU A 133 11.14 -5.65 4.33
C LEU A 133 11.96 -5.50 5.62
N ARG A 134 13.28 -5.45 5.52
CA ARG A 134 14.16 -5.26 6.69
C ARG A 134 13.85 -3.95 7.41
N ARG A 135 13.76 -2.84 6.68
CA ARG A 135 13.40 -1.52 7.22
C ARG A 135 12.06 -1.54 7.95
N GLY A 136 11.06 -2.18 7.37
CA GLY A 136 9.73 -2.32 7.97
C GLY A 136 9.79 -3.19 9.23
N TRP A 137 10.32 -4.40 9.12
CA TRP A 137 10.32 -5.40 10.19
C TRP A 137 11.15 -4.97 11.41
N GLU A 138 12.21 -4.19 11.23
CA GLU A 138 13.00 -3.62 12.33
C GLU A 138 12.18 -2.69 13.25
N THR A 139 11.04 -2.18 12.77
CA THR A 139 10.15 -1.33 13.58
C THR A 139 9.15 -2.10 14.45
N TYR A 140 9.19 -3.43 14.41
CA TYR A 140 8.32 -4.33 15.19
C TYR A 140 9.14 -5.22 16.11
N ASP A 141 8.56 -5.68 17.20
CA ASP A 141 8.94 -6.96 17.79
C ASP A 141 8.29 -8.13 17.02
N ASP A 142 8.71 -9.35 17.31
CA ASP A 142 8.24 -10.52 16.56
C ASP A 142 6.73 -10.76 16.73
N ASP A 143 6.19 -10.60 17.93
CA ASP A 143 4.78 -10.82 18.21
C ASP A 143 3.91 -9.78 17.52
N ALA A 144 4.31 -8.50 17.55
CA ALA A 144 3.61 -7.42 16.86
C ALA A 144 3.65 -7.60 15.34
N LEU A 145 4.77 -8.05 14.77
CA LEU A 145 4.88 -8.32 13.34
C LEU A 145 3.97 -9.49 12.93
N VAL A 146 3.99 -10.58 13.68
CA VAL A 146 3.12 -11.75 13.45
C VAL A 146 1.66 -11.35 13.50
N ALA A 147 1.26 -10.58 14.52
CA ALA A 147 -0.11 -10.09 14.65
C ALA A 147 -0.53 -9.23 13.45
N ALA A 148 0.32 -8.27 13.04
CA ALA A 148 0.04 -7.38 11.90
C ALA A 148 -0.09 -8.15 10.58
N LEU A 149 0.80 -9.12 10.31
CA LEU A 149 0.76 -9.92 9.10
C LEU A 149 -0.46 -10.84 9.05
N ARG A 150 -0.84 -11.46 10.19
CA ARG A 150 -2.06 -12.29 10.27
C ARG A 150 -3.32 -11.46 10.09
N ALA A 151 -3.40 -10.30 10.71
CA ALA A 151 -4.52 -9.38 10.54
C ALA A 151 -4.66 -8.95 9.08
N ALA A 152 -3.56 -8.58 8.42
CA ALA A 152 -3.56 -8.25 7.00
C ALA A 152 -4.03 -9.42 6.13
N ALA A 153 -3.50 -10.63 6.38
CA ALA A 153 -3.85 -11.84 5.62
C ALA A 153 -5.33 -12.24 5.77
N GLY A 154 -5.97 -11.90 6.89
CA GLY A 154 -7.40 -12.11 7.13
C GLY A 154 -8.31 -10.98 6.62
N SER A 155 -7.74 -9.88 6.14
CA SER A 155 -8.50 -8.68 5.77
C SER A 155 -9.25 -8.87 4.45
N THR A 156 -10.51 -8.46 4.40
CA THR A 156 -11.27 -8.33 3.16
C THR A 156 -10.88 -7.02 2.46
N GLY A 157 -10.45 -7.10 1.22
CA GLY A 157 -10.19 -5.93 0.38
C GLY A 157 -11.48 -5.37 -0.24
N PRO A 158 -11.41 -4.23 -0.94
CA PRO A 158 -12.58 -3.67 -1.61
C PRO A 158 -13.08 -4.62 -2.71
N THR A 159 -14.40 -4.80 -2.77
CA THR A 159 -15.08 -5.55 -3.82
C THR A 159 -15.11 -4.74 -5.12
N ARG A 160 -15.38 -5.38 -6.26
CA ARG A 160 -15.57 -4.67 -7.54
C ARG A 160 -16.71 -3.65 -7.48
N THR A 161 -17.76 -3.93 -6.73
CA THR A 161 -18.90 -3.01 -6.55
C THR A 161 -18.48 -1.78 -5.76
N GLU A 162 -17.70 -1.96 -4.70
CA GLU A 162 -17.14 -0.85 -3.92
C GLU A 162 -16.16 -0.02 -4.75
N LEU A 163 -15.25 -0.64 -5.49
CA LEU A 163 -14.34 0.05 -6.40
C LEU A 163 -15.11 0.88 -7.44
N ALA A 164 -16.21 0.33 -7.99
CA ALA A 164 -17.06 1.04 -8.93
C ALA A 164 -17.82 2.24 -8.32
N ALA A 165 -17.88 2.35 -6.99
CA ALA A 165 -18.47 3.49 -6.30
C ALA A 165 -17.50 4.66 -6.09
N ILE A 166 -16.20 4.48 -6.26
CA ILE A 166 -15.19 5.54 -6.15
C ILE A 166 -15.41 6.57 -7.25
N ARG A 167 -15.45 7.87 -6.87
CA ARG A 167 -15.61 8.99 -7.80
C ARG A 167 -14.40 9.94 -7.79
N THR A 168 -13.51 9.76 -6.83
CA THR A 168 -12.27 10.54 -6.72
C THR A 168 -11.33 10.19 -7.86
N PRO A 169 -10.71 11.17 -8.55
CA PRO A 169 -9.65 10.93 -9.51
C PRO A 169 -8.61 9.96 -8.96
N THR A 170 -8.39 8.84 -9.66
CA THR A 170 -7.60 7.72 -9.12
C THR A 170 -6.52 7.27 -10.09
N ALA A 171 -5.30 7.14 -9.60
CA ALA A 171 -4.23 6.40 -10.24
C ALA A 171 -4.04 5.04 -9.55
N VAL A 172 -4.01 3.98 -10.34
CA VAL A 172 -3.60 2.64 -9.89
C VAL A 172 -2.22 2.35 -10.46
N VAL A 173 -1.28 1.96 -9.61
CA VAL A 173 0.10 1.67 -10.03
C VAL A 173 0.47 0.25 -9.65
N ALA A 174 0.88 -0.55 -10.62
CA ALA A 174 1.40 -1.90 -10.42
C ALA A 174 2.93 -1.92 -10.48
N LEU A 175 3.52 -2.94 -9.89
CA LEU A 175 4.90 -3.35 -10.13
C LEU A 175 4.86 -4.58 -11.05
N ALA A 176 5.62 -4.55 -12.14
CA ALA A 176 5.68 -5.69 -13.06
C ALA A 176 6.28 -6.91 -12.37
N ASP A 177 5.78 -8.10 -12.71
CA ASP A 177 6.30 -9.40 -12.25
C ASP A 177 6.42 -9.54 -10.72
N ASP A 178 5.55 -8.86 -9.95
CA ASP A 178 5.51 -8.99 -8.50
C ASP A 178 4.58 -10.15 -8.09
N PRO A 179 5.11 -11.20 -7.45
CA PRO A 179 4.29 -12.35 -7.06
C PRO A 179 3.32 -12.07 -5.90
N LEU A 180 3.59 -11.04 -5.09
CA LEU A 180 2.74 -10.65 -3.96
C LEU A 180 1.68 -9.61 -4.32
N HIS A 181 1.86 -8.90 -5.44
CA HIS A 181 0.94 -7.88 -5.93
C HIS A 181 0.72 -8.06 -7.43
N PRO A 182 -0.01 -9.11 -7.85
CA PRO A 182 -0.17 -9.45 -9.26
C PRO A 182 -0.72 -8.27 -10.06
N GLU A 183 -0.09 -7.97 -11.19
CA GLU A 183 -0.51 -6.90 -12.09
C GLU A 183 -1.99 -7.03 -12.50
N SER A 184 -2.50 -8.26 -12.60
CA SER A 184 -3.90 -8.55 -12.90
C SER A 184 -4.87 -7.97 -11.88
N VAL A 185 -4.47 -7.85 -10.62
CA VAL A 185 -5.27 -7.20 -9.57
C VAL A 185 -5.35 -5.70 -9.82
N ALA A 186 -4.22 -5.05 -10.09
CA ALA A 186 -4.18 -3.62 -10.41
C ALA A 186 -5.01 -3.30 -11.67
N ARG A 187 -4.93 -4.14 -12.71
CA ARG A 187 -5.78 -4.04 -13.90
C ARG A 187 -7.26 -4.18 -13.56
N THR A 188 -7.60 -5.12 -12.67
CA THR A 188 -8.98 -5.29 -12.19
C THR A 188 -9.49 -4.05 -11.46
N TRP A 189 -8.66 -3.45 -10.60
CA TRP A 189 -9.01 -2.24 -9.88
C TRP A 189 -9.18 -1.05 -10.81
N SER A 190 -8.22 -0.82 -11.71
CA SER A 190 -8.30 0.27 -12.68
C SER A 190 -9.52 0.14 -13.60
N ALA A 191 -9.85 -1.07 -14.03
CA ALA A 191 -11.04 -1.30 -14.85
C ALA A 191 -12.37 -1.12 -14.07
N ALA A 192 -12.36 -1.35 -12.76
CA ALA A 192 -13.55 -1.22 -11.91
C ALA A 192 -13.81 0.23 -11.47
N ILE A 193 -12.76 1.01 -11.21
CA ILE A 193 -12.88 2.41 -10.77
C ILE A 193 -13.13 3.31 -11.97
N PRO A 194 -14.25 4.05 -12.03
CA PRO A 194 -14.55 4.93 -13.15
C PRO A 194 -13.47 6.00 -13.37
N GLY A 195 -12.90 6.05 -14.57
CA GLY A 195 -11.90 7.04 -14.95
C GLY A 195 -10.50 6.83 -14.34
N ALA A 196 -10.26 5.69 -13.66
CA ALA A 196 -8.94 5.43 -13.12
C ALA A 196 -7.89 5.19 -14.21
N ALA A 197 -6.72 5.81 -14.04
CA ALA A 197 -5.56 5.58 -14.89
C ALA A 197 -4.68 4.46 -14.30
N LEU A 198 -4.12 3.60 -15.17
CA LEU A 198 -3.21 2.52 -14.77
C LEU A 198 -1.78 2.83 -15.22
N GLY A 199 -0.82 2.67 -14.32
CA GLY A 199 0.61 2.68 -14.62
C GLY A 199 1.28 1.38 -14.17
N ILE A 200 2.30 0.97 -14.91
CA ILE A 200 3.11 -0.20 -14.57
C ILE A 200 4.56 0.25 -14.47
N VAL A 201 5.15 0.03 -13.30
CA VAL A 201 6.56 0.29 -13.01
C VAL A 201 7.34 -1.01 -13.18
N GLY A 202 8.48 -0.97 -13.81
CA GLY A 202 9.33 -2.15 -13.97
C GLY A 202 9.81 -2.70 -12.64
N ARG A 203 9.90 -4.04 -12.51
CA ARG A 203 10.24 -4.74 -11.25
C ARG A 203 11.49 -4.19 -10.56
N HIS A 204 12.49 -3.77 -11.34
CA HIS A 204 13.78 -3.32 -10.83
C HIS A 204 13.93 -1.79 -10.77
N GLU A 205 12.98 -1.03 -11.29
CA GLU A 205 13.06 0.44 -11.25
C GLU A 205 13.25 0.99 -9.83
N PRO A 206 12.51 0.49 -8.80
CA PRO A 206 12.71 0.99 -7.45
C PRO A 206 14.09 0.69 -6.84
N ALA A 207 14.91 -0.16 -7.44
CA ALA A 207 16.28 -0.36 -7.00
C ALA A 207 17.14 0.91 -7.20
N THR A 208 16.92 1.63 -8.30
CA THR A 208 17.63 2.88 -8.63
C THR A 208 16.82 4.13 -8.32
N ASP A 209 15.50 4.01 -8.32
CA ASP A 209 14.55 5.09 -8.07
C ASP A 209 13.44 4.63 -7.12
N ARG A 210 13.69 4.70 -5.82
CA ARG A 210 12.71 4.31 -4.78
C ARG A 210 11.34 4.99 -4.95
N GLY A 211 11.31 6.19 -5.50
CA GLY A 211 10.08 6.95 -5.72
C GLY A 211 9.34 6.67 -7.03
N ALA A 212 9.75 5.68 -7.83
CA ALA A 212 9.15 5.38 -9.13
C ALA A 212 7.64 5.19 -9.07
N LEU A 213 7.11 4.47 -8.06
CA LEU A 213 5.67 4.28 -7.86
C LEU A 213 4.94 5.62 -7.66
N GLY A 214 5.47 6.48 -6.79
CA GLY A 214 4.89 7.79 -6.51
C GLY A 214 4.94 8.72 -7.73
N ARG A 215 6.06 8.78 -8.46
CA ARG A 215 6.19 9.58 -9.68
C ARG A 215 5.24 9.14 -10.79
N THR A 216 5.13 7.83 -11.01
CA THR A 216 4.17 7.28 -11.96
C THR A 216 2.75 7.68 -11.59
N GLY A 217 2.36 7.53 -10.31
CA GLY A 217 1.06 7.96 -9.82
C GLY A 217 0.81 9.45 -10.03
N ARG A 218 1.79 10.32 -9.70
CA ARG A 218 1.68 11.78 -9.93
C ARG A 218 1.48 12.13 -11.38
N THR A 219 2.18 11.45 -12.28
CA THR A 219 2.05 11.68 -13.72
C THR A 219 0.65 11.33 -14.22
N LEU A 220 0.11 10.18 -13.78
CA LEU A 220 -1.24 9.74 -14.14
C LEU A 220 -2.30 10.70 -13.62
N LEU A 221 -2.20 11.16 -12.36
CA LEU A 221 -3.16 12.09 -11.75
C LEU A 221 -3.15 13.49 -12.38
N ARG A 222 -2.06 13.90 -13.03
CA ARG A 222 -1.99 15.18 -13.75
C ARG A 222 -2.58 15.13 -15.15
N GLY A 223 -2.71 13.94 -15.71
CA GLY A 223 -3.27 13.72 -17.06
C GLY A 223 -4.75 13.31 -17.06
N ALA A 224 -5.36 13.18 -15.88
CA ALA A 224 -6.74 12.74 -15.71
C ALA A 224 -7.74 13.90 -15.67
#